data_e77bb22bc7737e455fa418928e9a9826
#
_entry.id   e77bb22bc7737e455fa418928e9a9826
#
_cell.length_a   1.000
_cell.length_b   1.000
_cell.length_c   1.000
_cell.angle_alpha   90.00
_cell.angle_beta   90.00
_cell.angle_gamma   90.00
#
_symmetry.space_group_name_H-M   'P 1'
#
loop_
_entity.id
_entity.type
_entity.pdbx_description
1 polymer ?
#
loop_
_entity_poly.entity_id
_entity_poly.type
_entity_poly.pdbx_seq_one_letter_code
_entity_poly.pdbx_strand_id
1 'polypeptide(L)' 'MDRQKFEQRCAIKFCVKLGESATVTYEKLQRNYGEHSLSRAQVFRWHKSFLEGREQVEDEPRAGRPST' A
#
# COMPACT_ATOMS: atom_id res chain seq x y z
N MET A 1 -17.00 -2.55 -2.25
CA MET A 1 -15.88 -1.95 -2.21
C MET A 1 -15.26 -2.05 -0.90
N ASP A 2 -14.10 -2.39 -0.84
CA ASP A 2 -13.47 -2.64 0.33
C ASP A 2 -12.74 -1.48 0.83
N ARG A 3 -13.36 -0.63 1.59
CA ARG A 3 -12.75 0.46 2.16
C ARG A 3 -11.57 0.09 2.97
N GLN A 4 -11.56 -1.01 3.70
CA GLN A 4 -10.44 -1.39 4.50
C GLN A 4 -9.23 -1.72 3.68
N LYS A 5 -9.40 -2.32 2.53
CA LYS A 5 -8.26 -2.62 1.70
C LYS A 5 -7.67 -1.35 1.13
N PHE A 6 -8.52 -0.40 0.82
CA PHE A 6 -8.03 0.85 0.29
C PHE A 6 -7.20 1.57 1.36
N GLU A 7 -7.68 1.56 2.59
CA GLU A 7 -6.97 2.21 3.66
C GLU A 7 -5.63 1.53 3.90
N GLN A 8 -5.60 0.22 3.79
CA GLN A 8 -4.35 -0.49 4.01
C GLN A 8 -3.35 -0.17 2.92
N ARG A 9 -3.80 -0.01 1.70
CA ARG A 9 -2.90 0.35 0.63
C ARG A 9 -2.32 1.74 0.87
N CYS A 10 -3.14 2.65 1.35
CA CYS A 10 -2.65 3.97 1.67
C CYS A 10 -1.63 3.90 2.80
N ALA A 11 -1.87 3.04 3.77
CA ALA A 11 -0.93 2.90 4.86
C ALA A 11 0.40 2.33 4.38
N ILE A 12 0.34 1.39 3.43
CA ILE A 12 1.57 0.83 2.89
C ILE A 12 2.35 1.92 2.18
N LYS A 13 1.65 2.73 1.40
CA LYS A 13 2.30 3.79 0.69
C LYS A 13 2.98 4.76 1.66
N PHE A 14 2.30 5.05 2.74
CA PHE A 14 2.84 5.95 3.74
C PHE A 14 4.10 5.35 4.38
N CYS A 15 4.06 4.06 4.67
CA CYS A 15 5.22 3.40 5.25
C CYS A 15 6.40 3.42 4.29
N VAL A 16 6.13 3.26 3.00
CA VAL A 16 7.19 3.32 2.01
C VAL A 16 7.84 4.69 2.04
N LYS A 17 7.04 5.73 2.16
CA LYS A 17 7.59 7.07 2.20
C LYS A 17 8.39 7.31 3.46
N LEU A 18 8.06 6.63 4.53
CA LEU A 18 8.80 6.76 5.75
C LEU A 18 10.07 5.91 5.74
N GLY A 19 10.22 5.09 4.72
CA GLY A 19 11.39 4.25 4.64
C GLY A 19 11.30 2.95 5.42
N GLU A 20 10.08 2.54 5.74
CA GLU A 20 9.94 1.33 6.51
C GLU A 20 9.89 0.11 5.61
N SER A 21 10.35 -1.01 6.10
CA SER A 21 10.40 -2.20 5.29
C SER A 21 9.03 -2.84 5.15
N ALA A 22 8.91 -3.76 4.21
CA ALA A 22 7.66 -4.44 4.00
C ALA A 22 7.26 -5.26 5.22
N THR A 23 8.22 -5.83 5.88
CA THR A 23 7.94 -6.62 7.07
C THR A 23 7.35 -5.76 8.16
N VAL A 24 7.93 -4.60 8.39
CA VAL A 24 7.43 -3.70 9.40
C VAL A 24 6.03 -3.23 9.02
N THR A 25 5.84 -2.94 7.73
CA THR A 25 4.55 -2.50 7.25
C THR A 25 3.50 -3.59 7.51
N TYR A 26 3.85 -4.82 7.22
CA TYR A 26 2.92 -5.91 7.42
C TYR A 26 2.58 -6.04 8.90
N GLU A 27 3.55 -5.93 9.77
CA GLU A 27 3.30 -6.03 11.18
C GLU A 27 2.38 -4.94 11.70
N LYS A 28 2.55 -3.75 11.17
CA LYS A 28 1.70 -2.66 11.57
C LYS A 28 0.27 -2.88 11.12
N LEU A 29 0.10 -3.41 9.93
CA LEU A 29 -1.23 -3.68 9.44
C LEU A 29 -1.89 -4.80 10.26
N GLN A 30 -1.12 -5.80 10.61
CA GLN A 30 -1.65 -6.88 11.41
C GLN A 30 -2.11 -6.36 12.76
N ARG A 31 -1.36 -5.45 13.33
CA ARG A 31 -1.71 -4.91 14.60
C ARG A 31 -2.95 -4.05 14.55
N ASN A 32 -3.10 -3.29 13.50
CA ASN A 32 -4.23 -2.39 13.39
C ASN A 32 -5.49 -3.01 12.82
N TYR A 33 -5.37 -3.93 11.91
CA TYR A 33 -6.53 -4.51 11.26
C TYR A 33 -6.81 -5.96 11.64
N GLY A 34 -5.86 -6.62 12.26
CA GLY A 34 -6.07 -7.99 12.71
C GLY A 34 -6.42 -8.92 11.56
N GLU A 35 -7.56 -9.54 11.64
CA GLU A 35 -7.94 -10.48 10.66
C GLU A 35 -8.25 -9.83 9.35
N HIS A 36 -8.49 -8.56 9.34
CA HIS A 36 -8.83 -7.87 8.12
C HIS A 36 -7.62 -7.36 7.38
N SER A 37 -6.44 -7.59 7.90
CA SER A 37 -5.27 -7.06 7.23
C SER A 37 -4.99 -7.84 5.95
N LEU A 38 -4.33 -7.21 5.01
CA LEU A 38 -3.97 -7.86 3.79
C LEU A 38 -2.98 -8.96 4.10
N SER A 39 -2.91 -9.95 3.24
CA SER A 39 -2.03 -11.06 3.49
C SER A 39 -0.60 -10.57 3.31
N ARG A 40 0.33 -11.32 3.83
CA ARG A 40 1.72 -10.95 3.73
C ARG A 40 2.14 -10.78 2.29
N ALA A 41 1.70 -11.69 1.43
CA ALA A 41 2.05 -11.61 0.03
C ALA A 41 1.55 -10.33 -0.59
N GLN A 42 0.35 -9.93 -0.24
CA GLN A 42 -0.20 -8.72 -0.79
C GLN A 42 0.48 -7.48 -0.27
N VAL A 43 0.81 -7.48 1.01
CA VAL A 43 1.50 -6.33 1.58
C VAL A 43 2.86 -6.16 0.91
N PHE A 44 3.59 -7.24 0.74
CA PHE A 44 4.90 -7.16 0.13
C PHE A 44 4.78 -6.71 -1.32
N ARG A 45 3.76 -7.17 -2.00
CA ARG A 45 3.56 -6.80 -3.38
C ARG A 45 3.26 -5.30 -3.50
N TRP A 46 2.37 -4.79 -2.67
CA TRP A 46 2.06 -3.39 -2.72
C TRP A 46 3.23 -2.53 -2.29
N HIS A 47 3.95 -3.00 -1.29
CA HIS A 47 5.10 -2.26 -0.81
C HIS A 47 6.11 -2.11 -1.93
N LYS A 48 6.36 -3.18 -2.65
CA LYS A 48 7.30 -3.14 -3.74
C LYS A 48 6.84 -2.21 -4.84
N SER A 49 5.55 -2.25 -5.15
CA SER A 49 5.01 -1.39 -6.18
C SER A 49 5.20 0.07 -5.84
N PHE A 50 4.89 0.43 -4.63
CA PHE A 50 5.04 1.82 -4.24
C PHE A 50 6.51 2.21 -4.17
N LEU A 51 7.34 1.28 -3.79
CA LEU A 51 8.74 1.57 -3.68
C LEU A 51 9.32 1.84 -5.07
N GLU A 52 8.77 1.19 -6.07
CA GLU A 52 9.24 1.38 -7.43
C GLU A 52 8.64 2.62 -8.07
N GLY A 53 7.86 3.33 -7.33
CA GLY A 53 7.31 4.55 -7.87
C GLY A 53 5.87 4.52 -8.30
N ARG A 54 5.21 3.40 -8.16
CA ARG A 54 3.83 3.34 -8.59
C ARG A 54 3.00 3.80 -7.46
N GLU A 55 2.62 4.97 -7.41
CA GLU A 55 1.84 5.50 -6.34
C GLU A 55 0.34 5.43 -6.51
N GLN A 56 -0.16 4.52 -7.24
CA GLN A 56 -1.57 4.45 -7.42
C GLN A 56 -2.24 3.63 -6.39
N VAL A 57 -2.92 4.18 -5.47
CA VAL A 57 -3.68 3.45 -4.50
C VAL A 57 -5.07 3.22 -5.04
N GLU A 58 -5.50 3.98 -6.02
CA GLU A 58 -6.78 3.79 -6.62
C GLU A 58 -6.55 3.41 -8.02
N ASP A 59 -7.41 2.67 -8.58
CA ASP A 59 -7.24 2.23 -9.89
C ASP A 59 -7.67 3.28 -10.82
N GLU A 60 -7.11 4.38 -10.93
CA GLU A 60 -7.51 5.39 -11.75
C GLU A 60 -6.63 5.71 -12.85
N PRO A 61 -6.97 5.52 -13.95
CA PRO A 61 -6.19 5.72 -15.09
C PRO A 61 -5.96 7.12 -15.39
N ARG A 62 -5.29 7.81 -14.96
CA ARG A 62 -4.98 9.05 -15.19
C ARG A 62 -4.60 9.38 -16.46
N ALA A 63 -5.05 9.19 -17.28
CA ALA A 63 -4.79 9.54 -18.54
C ALA A 63 -3.83 10.53 -18.79
N GLY A 64 -2.93 10.27 -19.02
CA GLY A 64 -2.03 11.18 -19.51
C GLY A 64 -1.66 12.40 -18.93
N ARG A 65 -1.64 12.61 -18.01
CA ARG A 65 -1.28 13.65 -17.50
C ARG A 65 0.05 13.61 -17.27
N PRO A 66 0.78 14.04 -17.75
CA PRO A 66 2.12 14.01 -17.69
C PRO A 66 2.58 14.57 -16.54
N SER A 67 2.34 14.69 -15.98
CA SER A 67 2.84 15.17 -14.93
C SER A 67 3.98 15.66 -15.06
N THR A 68 4.34 15.90 -15.52
CA THR A 68 5.44 16.39 -15.57
C THR A 68 5.97 16.50 -15.19
#